data_f8aaace1945d3e31830bc7d64f10ac5b
#
_entry.id   f8aaace1945d3e31830bc7d64f10ac5b
#
_cell.length_a   1.000
_cell.length_b   1.000
_cell.length_c   1.000
_cell.angle_alpha   90.00
_cell.angle_beta   90.00
_cell.angle_gamma   90.00
#
_symmetry.space_group_name_H-M   'P 1'
#
loop_
_entity.id
_entity.type
_entity.pdbx_description
1 polymer ?
#
loop_
_entity_poly.entity_id
_entity_poly.type
_entity_poly.pdbx_seq_one_letter_code
_entity_poly.pdbx_strand_id
1 'polypeptide(L)'
;VTNHPLSWELVQSLYAEWEEFFTSGAADAYTVGPDNQEGYFPPKIAETAKGRTVRDLKEFFHVYPWSEKYPSEVSDDAMRYRDIATDVASTLLGWVDANIPSEVAEKLSRPVADMLTGNSRTLLRILRYPPLESDAPEGAVRAAAHEDINLLTVLPASNETGLELLGADGKWYELPCDPGSIAVNCGEMLDRATEGYLPATTHRVVNPIGEAAHRSRMSMPLFLAAADDVIITDGRTAEELLAERIAELRSQDSSD
;
A
#
# COMPACT_ATOMS: atom_id res chain seq x y z
N VAL A 1 3.68 11.54 10.44
CA VAL A 1 4.12 12.87 9.94
C VAL A 1 2.93 13.82 9.97
N THR A 2 3.16 15.06 10.36
CA THR A 2 2.19 16.16 10.37
C THR A 2 2.77 17.36 9.61
N ASN A 3 1.96 18.39 9.35
CA ASN A 3 2.37 19.58 8.58
C ASN A 3 2.85 19.26 7.14
N HIS A 4 2.10 18.41 6.45
CA HIS A 4 2.28 18.05 5.05
C HIS A 4 1.14 18.66 4.20
N PRO A 5 1.29 18.75 2.85
CA PRO A 5 0.30 19.40 1.98
C PRO A 5 -0.99 18.59 1.73
N LEU A 6 -1.07 17.33 2.16
CA LEU A 6 -2.30 16.54 2.04
C LEU A 6 -3.32 17.03 3.07
N SER A 7 -4.41 17.65 2.62
CA SER A 7 -5.47 18.10 3.51
C SER A 7 -6.34 16.94 3.98
N TRP A 8 -6.81 17.02 5.23
CA TRP A 8 -7.70 16.01 5.79
C TRP A 8 -9.08 16.01 5.10
N GLU A 9 -9.53 17.16 4.66
CA GLU A 9 -10.80 17.31 3.93
C GLU A 9 -10.76 16.54 2.61
N LEU A 10 -9.64 16.60 1.87
CA LEU A 10 -9.45 15.81 0.65
C LEU A 10 -9.51 14.31 0.95
N VAL A 11 -8.82 13.85 1.98
CA VAL A 11 -8.80 12.44 2.39
C VAL A 11 -10.19 11.95 2.79
N GLN A 12 -10.93 12.75 3.58
CA GLN A 12 -12.30 12.41 4.00
C GLN A 12 -13.26 12.34 2.80
N SER A 13 -13.18 13.30 1.87
CA SER A 13 -14.00 13.31 0.66
C SER A 13 -13.76 12.06 -0.18
N LEU A 14 -12.49 11.69 -0.37
CA LEU A 14 -12.11 10.48 -1.11
C LEU A 14 -12.62 9.21 -0.42
N TYR A 15 -12.51 9.10 0.90
CA TYR A 15 -13.03 7.94 1.62
C TYR A 15 -14.54 7.79 1.45
N ALA A 16 -15.30 8.88 1.53
CA ALA A 16 -16.75 8.85 1.35
C ALA A 16 -17.14 8.48 -0.09
N GLU A 17 -16.50 9.11 -1.08
CA GLU A 17 -16.77 8.87 -2.51
C GLU A 17 -16.46 7.42 -2.92
N TRP A 18 -15.28 6.91 -2.53
CA TRP A 18 -14.88 5.55 -2.88
C TRP A 18 -15.61 4.48 -2.07
N GLU A 19 -16.03 4.76 -0.86
CA GLU A 19 -16.92 3.85 -0.11
C GLU A 19 -18.28 3.70 -0.81
N GLU A 20 -18.86 4.80 -1.30
CA GLU A 20 -20.07 4.76 -2.11
C GLU A 20 -19.86 3.99 -3.42
N PHE A 21 -18.74 4.24 -4.12
CA PHE A 21 -18.38 3.52 -5.34
C PHE A 21 -18.32 2.00 -5.13
N PHE A 22 -17.68 1.52 -4.06
CA PHE A 22 -17.63 0.09 -3.75
C PHE A 22 -19.00 -0.47 -3.35
N THR A 23 -19.78 0.25 -2.55
CA THR A 23 -21.05 -0.26 -2.00
C THR A 23 -22.22 -0.15 -2.97
N SER A 24 -22.18 0.72 -3.95
CA SER A 24 -23.21 0.84 -5.00
C SER A 24 -23.19 -0.30 -6.01
N GLY A 25 -22.11 -1.08 -6.08
CA GLY A 25 -21.88 -2.09 -7.10
C GLY A 25 -21.30 -1.54 -8.42
N ALA A 26 -21.03 -0.23 -8.51
CA ALA A 26 -20.39 0.37 -9.68
C ALA A 26 -19.00 -0.21 -9.95
N ALA A 27 -18.27 -0.58 -8.91
CA ALA A 27 -16.94 -1.18 -8.99
C ALA A 27 -16.90 -2.47 -9.83
N ASP A 28 -17.99 -3.25 -9.88
CA ASP A 28 -18.05 -4.53 -10.60
C ASP A 28 -17.73 -4.40 -12.10
N ALA A 29 -18.07 -3.25 -12.71
CA ALA A 29 -17.78 -2.96 -14.11
C ALA A 29 -16.27 -2.87 -14.41
N TYR A 30 -15.46 -2.65 -13.39
CA TYR A 30 -14.00 -2.49 -13.46
C TYR A 30 -13.23 -3.70 -12.95
N THR A 31 -13.90 -4.84 -12.71
CA THR A 31 -13.26 -6.05 -12.19
C THR A 31 -12.11 -6.47 -13.09
N VAL A 32 -10.95 -6.72 -12.48
CA VAL A 32 -9.72 -7.10 -13.19
C VAL A 32 -9.84 -8.50 -13.80
N GLY A 33 -9.26 -8.65 -14.98
CA GLY A 33 -9.01 -9.98 -15.56
C GLY A 33 -7.72 -10.60 -14.99
N PRO A 34 -7.46 -11.89 -15.28
CA PRO A 34 -6.35 -12.64 -14.69
C PRO A 34 -4.95 -12.05 -14.97
N ASP A 35 -4.81 -11.31 -16.05
CA ASP A 35 -3.53 -10.73 -16.49
C ASP A 35 -3.44 -9.22 -16.24
N ASN A 36 -4.47 -8.60 -15.66
CA ASN A 36 -4.52 -7.16 -15.43
C ASN A 36 -4.21 -6.83 -13.96
N GLN A 37 -3.48 -5.72 -13.76
CA GLN A 37 -3.15 -5.18 -12.43
C GLN A 37 -3.92 -3.89 -12.13
N GLU A 38 -4.61 -3.32 -13.12
CA GLU A 38 -5.39 -2.09 -13.01
C GLU A 38 -6.87 -2.41 -12.85
N GLY A 39 -7.56 -1.74 -11.93
CA GLY A 39 -9.00 -1.84 -11.73
C GLY A 39 -9.40 -2.43 -10.38
N TYR A 40 -10.60 -2.98 -10.33
CA TYR A 40 -11.22 -3.47 -9.12
C TYR A 40 -10.91 -4.93 -8.82
N PHE A 41 -10.53 -5.18 -7.57
CA PHE A 41 -10.30 -6.50 -6.98
C PHE A 41 -11.36 -6.78 -5.92
N PRO A 42 -12.43 -7.54 -6.24
CA PRO A 42 -13.44 -7.92 -5.25
C PRO A 42 -12.87 -8.87 -4.18
N PRO A 43 -13.56 -9.05 -3.04
CA PRO A 43 -13.08 -9.89 -1.93
C PRO A 43 -12.72 -11.33 -2.36
N LYS A 44 -13.41 -11.87 -3.38
CA LYS A 44 -13.19 -13.23 -3.89
C LYS A 44 -11.84 -13.44 -4.59
N ILE A 45 -11.22 -12.36 -5.06
CA ILE A 45 -9.91 -12.40 -5.73
C ILE A 45 -8.88 -11.51 -5.02
N ALA A 46 -9.20 -11.01 -3.82
CA ALA A 46 -8.25 -10.31 -2.98
C ALA A 46 -7.06 -11.22 -2.61
N GLU A 47 -5.91 -10.62 -2.41
CA GLU A 47 -4.65 -11.32 -2.12
C GLU A 47 -4.74 -12.15 -0.83
N THR A 48 -4.03 -13.29 -0.83
CA THR A 48 -3.75 -14.07 0.38
C THR A 48 -2.33 -13.73 0.84
N ALA A 49 -2.16 -13.33 2.10
CA ALA A 49 -0.83 -13.00 2.61
C ALA A 49 0.06 -14.26 2.68
N LYS A 50 1.38 -14.08 2.49
CA LYS A 50 2.37 -15.16 2.50
C LYS A 50 2.23 -16.08 3.72
N GLY A 51 2.10 -17.38 3.47
CA GLY A 51 1.98 -18.41 4.51
C GLY A 51 0.57 -18.52 5.12
N ARG A 52 -0.44 -17.90 4.53
CA ARG A 52 -1.85 -18.01 4.94
C ARG A 52 -2.65 -18.79 3.91
N THR A 53 -3.69 -19.46 4.36
CA THR A 53 -4.65 -20.21 3.53
C THR A 53 -6.02 -19.51 3.45
N VAL A 54 -6.23 -18.47 4.26
CA VAL A 54 -7.47 -17.71 4.31
C VAL A 54 -7.20 -16.32 3.76
N ARG A 55 -8.02 -15.86 2.82
CA ARG A 55 -7.92 -14.55 2.17
C ARG A 55 -8.19 -13.42 3.16
N ASP A 56 -7.56 -12.28 2.91
CA ASP A 56 -7.83 -11.05 3.64
C ASP A 56 -9.24 -10.54 3.35
N LEU A 57 -9.88 -9.99 4.39
CA LEU A 57 -11.24 -9.44 4.33
C LEU A 57 -11.22 -8.02 3.76
N LYS A 58 -10.87 -7.88 2.49
CA LYS A 58 -10.72 -6.59 1.80
C LYS A 58 -11.18 -6.66 0.35
N GLU A 59 -11.52 -5.50 -0.17
CA GLU A 59 -11.63 -5.22 -1.59
C GLU A 59 -10.84 -3.95 -1.90
N PHE A 60 -10.38 -3.79 -3.15
CA PHE A 60 -9.57 -2.63 -3.48
C PHE A 60 -9.60 -2.29 -4.97
N PHE A 61 -9.22 -1.06 -5.27
CA PHE A 61 -9.03 -0.58 -6.63
C PHE A 61 -7.60 -0.11 -6.81
N HIS A 62 -6.98 -0.50 -7.93
CA HIS A 62 -5.63 -0.09 -8.31
C HIS A 62 -5.64 0.99 -9.36
N VAL A 63 -4.92 2.08 -9.08
CA VAL A 63 -4.72 3.21 -9.98
C VAL A 63 -3.22 3.41 -10.19
N TYR A 64 -2.76 3.26 -11.42
CA TYR A 64 -1.38 3.52 -11.85
C TYR A 64 -1.24 4.87 -12.56
N PRO A 65 -0.03 5.41 -12.77
CA PRO A 65 0.17 6.64 -13.55
C PRO A 65 -0.35 6.53 -15.00
N TRP A 66 -0.38 5.32 -15.53
CA TRP A 66 -0.83 4.99 -16.89
C TRP A 66 -2.26 4.43 -16.96
N SER A 67 -3.01 4.49 -15.86
CA SER A 67 -4.37 3.93 -15.79
C SER A 67 -5.29 4.46 -16.88
N GLU A 68 -5.87 3.55 -17.66
CA GLU A 68 -6.86 3.83 -18.71
C GLU A 68 -8.30 3.57 -18.24
N LYS A 69 -8.45 2.83 -17.13
CA LYS A 69 -9.74 2.38 -16.59
C LYS A 69 -10.15 3.11 -15.30
N TYR A 70 -9.76 4.37 -15.18
CA TYR A 70 -10.21 5.16 -14.03
C TYR A 70 -11.73 5.37 -14.09
N PRO A 71 -12.48 5.11 -12.99
CA PRO A 71 -13.94 5.16 -13.01
C PRO A 71 -14.48 6.57 -13.27
N SER A 72 -15.46 6.67 -14.15
CA SER A 72 -16.15 7.93 -14.44
C SER A 72 -17.15 8.32 -13.34
N GLU A 73 -17.45 7.42 -12.43
CA GLU A 73 -18.39 7.58 -11.32
C GLU A 73 -17.76 8.31 -10.12
N VAL A 74 -16.45 8.46 -10.11
CA VAL A 74 -15.70 9.17 -9.08
C VAL A 74 -14.97 10.38 -9.64
N SER A 75 -14.63 11.32 -8.76
CA SER A 75 -13.88 12.53 -9.13
C SER A 75 -12.40 12.24 -9.41
N ASP A 76 -11.69 13.20 -10.02
CA ASP A 76 -10.24 13.12 -10.23
C ASP A 76 -9.42 13.39 -8.95
N ASP A 77 -10.05 13.56 -7.81
CA ASP A 77 -9.38 13.90 -6.56
C ASP A 77 -8.40 12.82 -6.08
N ALA A 78 -8.62 11.55 -6.44
CA ALA A 78 -7.66 10.49 -6.14
C ALA A 78 -6.35 10.66 -6.93
N MET A 79 -6.41 11.18 -8.17
CA MET A 79 -5.22 11.52 -8.93
C MET A 79 -4.48 12.71 -8.31
N ARG A 80 -5.22 13.72 -7.86
CA ARG A 80 -4.66 14.86 -7.11
C ARG A 80 -3.99 14.41 -5.81
N TYR A 81 -4.65 13.52 -5.06
CA TYR A 81 -4.06 12.92 -3.87
C TYR A 81 -2.74 12.21 -4.20
N ARG A 82 -2.73 11.35 -5.22
CA ARG A 82 -1.54 10.62 -5.68
C ARG A 82 -0.38 11.57 -5.96
N ASP A 83 -0.63 12.64 -6.69
CA ASP A 83 0.42 13.59 -7.08
C ASP A 83 1.02 14.30 -5.85
N ILE A 84 0.18 14.80 -4.94
CA ILE A 84 0.64 15.42 -3.69
C ILE A 84 1.40 14.42 -2.81
N ALA A 85 0.93 13.20 -2.68
CA ALA A 85 1.58 12.15 -1.88
C ALA A 85 2.93 11.73 -2.50
N THR A 86 3.04 11.73 -3.83
CA THR A 86 4.30 11.48 -4.55
C THR A 86 5.32 12.58 -4.26
N ASP A 87 4.92 13.85 -4.27
CA ASP A 87 5.80 14.97 -3.95
C ASP A 87 6.29 14.92 -2.49
N VAL A 88 5.41 14.55 -1.56
CA VAL A 88 5.78 14.32 -0.15
C VAL A 88 6.83 13.21 -0.04
N ALA A 89 6.60 12.07 -0.69
CA ALA A 89 7.53 10.95 -0.66
C ALA A 89 8.88 11.30 -1.31
N SER A 90 8.87 11.99 -2.44
CA SER A 90 10.10 12.45 -3.11
C SER A 90 10.92 13.38 -2.20
N THR A 91 10.25 14.27 -1.45
CA THR A 91 10.89 15.13 -0.47
C THR A 91 11.54 14.31 0.67
N LEU A 92 10.81 13.29 1.18
CA LEU A 92 11.32 12.42 2.23
C LEU A 92 12.52 11.59 1.76
N LEU A 93 12.49 11.04 0.56
CA LEU A 93 13.62 10.32 -0.03
C LEU A 93 14.84 11.24 -0.25
N GLY A 94 14.63 12.49 -0.66
CA GLY A 94 15.70 13.48 -0.71
C GLY A 94 16.32 13.78 0.67
N TRP A 95 15.54 13.74 1.75
CA TRP A 95 16.08 13.83 3.10
C TRP A 95 16.84 12.57 3.52
N VAL A 96 16.41 11.40 3.08
CA VAL A 96 17.16 10.15 3.26
C VAL A 96 18.53 10.29 2.60
N ASP A 97 18.61 10.68 1.32
CA ASP A 97 19.87 10.88 0.60
C ASP A 97 20.81 11.88 1.29
N ALA A 98 20.25 12.95 1.85
CA ALA A 98 21.02 13.97 2.54
C ALA A 98 21.57 13.52 3.91
N ASN A 99 21.03 12.45 4.52
CA ASN A 99 21.34 12.04 5.89
C ASN A 99 21.79 10.58 6.01
N ILE A 100 21.73 9.80 4.94
CA ILE A 100 22.19 8.40 4.94
C ILE A 100 23.74 8.38 5.11
N PRO A 101 24.30 7.46 5.93
CA PRO A 101 25.75 7.33 6.07
C PRO A 101 26.45 7.06 4.74
N SER A 102 27.64 7.64 4.53
CA SER A 102 28.38 7.50 3.28
C SER A 102 28.65 6.04 2.91
N GLU A 103 28.95 5.21 3.90
CA GLU A 103 29.19 3.77 3.72
C GLU A 103 27.95 2.99 3.23
N VAL A 104 26.74 3.52 3.45
CA VAL A 104 25.49 2.97 2.91
C VAL A 104 25.23 3.54 1.52
N ALA A 105 25.41 4.88 1.37
CA ALA A 105 25.19 5.57 0.10
C ALA A 105 26.08 5.04 -1.04
N GLU A 106 27.33 4.67 -0.74
CA GLU A 106 28.29 4.09 -1.70
C GLU A 106 27.86 2.73 -2.27
N LYS A 107 26.94 2.03 -1.60
CA LYS A 107 26.40 0.73 -2.05
C LYS A 107 25.17 0.87 -2.93
N LEU A 108 24.50 2.00 -2.89
CA LEU A 108 23.31 2.26 -3.71
C LEU A 108 23.71 2.38 -5.18
N SER A 109 22.90 1.82 -6.08
CA SER A 109 23.10 1.94 -7.54
C SER A 109 22.94 3.40 -8.03
N ARG A 110 22.14 4.19 -7.32
CA ARG A 110 21.91 5.63 -7.51
C ARG A 110 21.31 6.22 -6.22
N PRO A 111 21.30 7.55 -6.04
CA PRO A 111 20.59 8.17 -4.91
C PRO A 111 19.15 7.70 -4.80
N VAL A 112 18.62 7.54 -3.58
CA VAL A 112 17.30 6.93 -3.35
C VAL A 112 16.18 7.73 -4.01
N ALA A 113 16.25 9.08 -3.98
CA ALA A 113 15.29 9.95 -4.65
C ALA A 113 15.31 9.76 -6.17
N ASP A 114 16.49 9.51 -6.77
CA ASP A 114 16.65 9.28 -8.20
C ASP A 114 16.11 7.91 -8.64
N MET A 115 15.90 6.97 -7.70
CA MET A 115 15.30 5.67 -7.98
C MET A 115 13.84 5.78 -8.45
N LEU A 116 13.17 6.89 -8.19
CA LEU A 116 11.82 7.17 -8.70
C LEU A 116 11.80 7.68 -10.14
N THR A 117 12.94 8.12 -10.68
CA THR A 117 12.98 8.77 -12.02
C THR A 117 12.62 7.77 -13.12
N GLY A 118 11.60 8.09 -13.91
CA GLY A 118 11.08 7.21 -14.96
C GLY A 118 10.18 6.09 -14.47
N ASN A 119 9.78 6.10 -13.21
CA ASN A 119 8.92 5.09 -12.61
C ASN A 119 7.50 5.15 -13.17
N SER A 120 7.01 3.98 -13.63
CA SER A 120 5.61 3.76 -14.05
C SER A 120 4.83 2.85 -13.09
N ARG A 121 5.47 2.37 -12.03
CA ARG A 121 4.94 1.35 -11.10
C ARG A 121 4.43 1.90 -9.77
N THR A 122 4.51 3.23 -9.56
CA THR A 122 3.88 3.85 -8.38
C THR A 122 2.39 3.56 -8.40
N LEU A 123 1.91 2.89 -7.36
CA LEU A 123 0.55 2.39 -7.26
C LEU A 123 -0.22 3.12 -6.17
N LEU A 124 -1.30 3.79 -6.54
CA LEU A 124 -2.33 4.18 -5.58
C LEU A 124 -3.32 3.01 -5.44
N ARG A 125 -3.40 2.44 -4.23
CA ARG A 125 -4.40 1.42 -3.90
C ARG A 125 -5.46 2.04 -2.99
N ILE A 126 -6.71 1.96 -3.39
CA ILE A 126 -7.83 2.42 -2.58
C ILE A 126 -8.52 1.17 -2.05
N LEU A 127 -8.49 0.98 -0.73
CA LEU A 127 -8.99 -0.21 -0.07
C LEU A 127 -10.24 0.09 0.75
N ARG A 128 -11.16 -0.86 0.70
CA ARG A 128 -12.25 -0.97 1.66
C ARG A 128 -12.16 -2.30 2.39
N TYR A 129 -12.20 -2.25 3.70
CA TYR A 129 -12.42 -3.40 4.58
C TYR A 129 -13.88 -3.36 5.01
N PRO A 130 -14.74 -4.25 4.50
CA PRO A 130 -16.17 -4.22 4.82
C PRO A 130 -16.42 -4.47 6.32
N PRO A 131 -17.62 -4.18 6.82
CA PRO A 131 -18.07 -4.66 8.12
C PRO A 131 -17.84 -6.18 8.23
N LEU A 132 -17.50 -6.65 9.43
CA LEU A 132 -17.31 -8.08 9.66
C LEU A 132 -18.64 -8.80 9.68
N GLU A 133 -18.76 -9.83 8.84
CA GLU A 133 -19.91 -10.71 8.82
C GLU A 133 -19.76 -11.79 9.91
N SER A 134 -20.90 -12.25 10.44
CA SER A 134 -20.92 -13.26 11.51
C SER A 134 -20.41 -14.64 11.08
N ASP A 135 -20.33 -14.89 9.78
CA ASP A 135 -19.89 -16.13 9.14
C ASP A 135 -18.53 -15.99 8.45
N ALA A 136 -17.78 -14.92 8.77
CA ALA A 136 -16.41 -14.76 8.27
C ALA A 136 -15.58 -16.03 8.59
N PRO A 137 -14.75 -16.52 7.65
CA PRO A 137 -13.93 -17.71 7.87
C PRO A 137 -13.08 -17.60 9.12
N GLU A 138 -12.95 -18.69 9.87
CA GLU A 138 -12.11 -18.73 11.07
C GLU A 138 -10.64 -18.37 10.71
N GLY A 139 -10.07 -17.43 11.45
CA GLY A 139 -8.73 -16.92 11.21
C GLY A 139 -8.62 -15.89 10.09
N ALA A 140 -9.73 -15.51 9.41
CA ALA A 140 -9.72 -14.41 8.47
C ALA A 140 -9.46 -13.08 9.20
N VAL A 141 -8.62 -12.23 8.62
CA VAL A 141 -8.27 -10.90 9.12
C VAL A 141 -8.43 -9.85 8.03
N ARG A 142 -8.52 -8.58 8.41
CA ARG A 142 -8.60 -7.47 7.45
C ARG A 142 -7.36 -7.39 6.56
N ALA A 143 -6.15 -7.46 7.15
CA ALA A 143 -4.91 -7.70 6.41
C ALA A 143 -3.92 -8.45 7.30
N ALA A 144 -3.42 -9.59 6.83
CA ALA A 144 -2.41 -10.35 7.56
C ALA A 144 -1.06 -9.61 7.57
N ALA A 145 -0.16 -10.01 8.50
CA ALA A 145 1.16 -9.40 8.62
C ALA A 145 1.97 -9.56 7.32
N HIS A 146 2.49 -8.44 6.83
CA HIS A 146 3.27 -8.36 5.58
C HIS A 146 4.20 -7.14 5.58
N GLU A 147 5.05 -7.07 4.58
CA GLU A 147 5.88 -5.94 4.23
C GLU A 147 5.53 -5.48 2.82
N ASP A 148 5.64 -4.18 2.55
CA ASP A 148 5.36 -3.62 1.23
C ASP A 148 6.52 -3.87 0.27
N ILE A 149 6.21 -4.18 -1.00
CA ILE A 149 7.19 -4.48 -2.04
C ILE A 149 7.53 -3.18 -2.82
N ASN A 150 8.05 -2.18 -2.13
CA ASN A 150 8.32 -0.87 -2.71
C ASN A 150 9.52 -0.20 -2.02
N LEU A 151 9.83 1.05 -2.38
CA LEU A 151 10.78 1.88 -1.65
C LEU A 151 10.13 2.46 -0.40
N LEU A 152 8.97 3.11 -0.58
CA LEU A 152 8.32 3.86 0.48
C LEU A 152 6.80 3.80 0.29
N THR A 153 6.06 3.71 1.39
CA THR A 153 4.61 3.85 1.41
C THR A 153 4.23 5.14 2.11
N VAL A 154 3.32 5.90 1.51
CA VAL A 154 2.65 7.05 2.13
C VAL A 154 1.19 6.70 2.36
N LEU A 155 0.76 6.74 3.62
CA LEU A 155 -0.57 6.32 4.04
C LEU A 155 -1.23 7.40 4.89
N PRO A 156 -2.33 8.02 4.46
CA PRO A 156 -3.08 8.95 5.29
C PRO A 156 -3.80 8.22 6.41
N ALA A 157 -4.12 8.94 7.49
CA ALA A 157 -4.93 8.40 8.55
C ALA A 157 -6.24 7.80 7.98
N SER A 158 -6.58 6.61 8.45
CA SER A 158 -7.83 5.93 8.08
C SER A 158 -9.02 6.52 8.85
N ASN A 159 -10.24 6.21 8.42
CA ASN A 159 -11.47 6.54 9.16
C ASN A 159 -11.71 5.65 10.39
N GLU A 160 -11.02 4.50 10.51
CA GLU A 160 -11.11 3.54 11.62
C GLU A 160 -9.73 3.02 12.02
N THR A 161 -9.55 2.61 13.27
CA THR A 161 -8.31 2.03 13.81
C THR A 161 -8.03 0.61 13.30
N GLY A 162 -7.00 -0.03 13.83
CA GLY A 162 -6.65 -1.43 13.58
C GLY A 162 -5.37 -1.66 12.78
N LEU A 163 -4.70 -0.61 12.27
CA LEU A 163 -3.35 -0.75 11.72
C LEU A 163 -2.35 -0.91 12.87
N GLU A 164 -1.57 -1.98 12.82
CA GLU A 164 -0.52 -2.28 13.79
C GLU A 164 0.82 -2.49 13.09
N LEU A 165 1.88 -1.99 13.73
CA LEU A 165 3.27 -2.13 13.28
C LEU A 165 4.03 -3.04 14.24
N LEU A 166 4.89 -3.90 13.69
CA LEU A 166 5.80 -4.75 14.47
C LEU A 166 7.05 -3.94 14.85
N GLY A 167 7.21 -3.66 16.14
CA GLY A 167 8.39 -2.98 16.65
C GLY A 167 9.63 -3.88 16.68
N ALA A 168 10.81 -3.27 16.73
CA ALA A 168 12.09 -3.99 16.84
C ALA A 168 12.19 -4.85 18.12
N ASP A 169 11.37 -4.60 19.12
CA ASP A 169 11.24 -5.39 20.35
C ASP A 169 10.32 -6.62 20.20
N GLY A 170 9.81 -6.86 18.98
CA GLY A 170 8.89 -7.96 18.66
C GLY A 170 7.46 -7.75 19.13
N LYS A 171 7.08 -6.53 19.55
CA LYS A 171 5.71 -6.20 19.95
C LYS A 171 4.96 -5.46 18.86
N TRP A 172 3.66 -5.69 18.82
CA TRP A 172 2.74 -4.96 17.96
C TRP A 172 2.30 -3.66 18.61
N TYR A 173 2.34 -2.58 17.84
CA TYR A 173 1.95 -1.24 18.24
C TYR A 173 0.84 -0.75 17.33
N GLU A 174 -0.31 -0.39 17.90
CA GLU A 174 -1.39 0.24 17.15
C GLU A 174 -0.97 1.63 16.69
N LEU A 175 -1.20 1.93 15.41
CA LEU A 175 -0.98 3.26 14.86
C LEU A 175 -2.25 4.11 15.02
N PRO A 176 -2.17 5.27 15.68
CA PRO A 176 -3.32 6.18 15.83
C PRO A 176 -3.84 6.65 14.47
N CYS A 177 -5.16 6.82 14.37
CA CYS A 177 -5.83 7.41 13.21
C CYS A 177 -6.06 8.91 13.41
N ASP A 178 -5.00 9.65 13.75
CA ASP A 178 -5.11 11.08 14.01
C ASP A 178 -5.41 11.85 12.71
N PRO A 179 -6.55 12.56 12.64
CA PRO A 179 -6.93 13.31 11.45
C PRO A 179 -5.83 14.26 10.96
N GLY A 180 -5.55 14.23 9.66
CA GLY A 180 -4.52 15.07 9.05
C GLY A 180 -3.08 14.60 9.33
N SER A 181 -2.88 13.37 9.85
CA SER A 181 -1.57 12.73 9.88
C SER A 181 -1.38 11.76 8.72
N ILE A 182 -0.13 11.51 8.36
CA ILE A 182 0.25 10.42 7.46
C ILE A 182 1.26 9.49 8.13
N ALA A 183 1.12 8.19 7.91
CA ALA A 183 2.15 7.20 8.17
C ALA A 183 3.07 7.10 6.95
N VAL A 184 4.36 6.87 7.21
CA VAL A 184 5.35 6.60 6.17
C VAL A 184 6.18 5.42 6.63
N ASN A 185 6.28 4.39 5.80
CA ASN A 185 7.09 3.20 6.09
C ASN A 185 7.98 2.81 4.91
N CYS A 186 9.13 2.25 5.23
CA CYS A 186 10.03 1.63 4.25
C CYS A 186 9.46 0.29 3.80
N GLY A 187 9.64 -0.01 2.52
CA GLY A 187 9.34 -1.31 1.95
C GLY A 187 10.59 -2.15 1.66
N GLU A 188 10.39 -3.38 1.18
CA GLU A 188 11.46 -4.36 0.92
C GLU A 188 12.53 -3.87 -0.06
N MET A 189 12.17 -3.04 -1.05
CA MET A 189 13.16 -2.53 -2.01
C MET A 189 14.16 -1.59 -1.34
N LEU A 190 13.67 -0.70 -0.45
CA LEU A 190 14.56 0.22 0.27
C LEU A 190 15.40 -0.51 1.31
N ASP A 191 14.82 -1.48 2.00
CA ASP A 191 15.53 -2.35 2.94
C ASP A 191 16.69 -3.07 2.23
N ARG A 192 16.43 -3.74 1.13
CA ARG A 192 17.45 -4.47 0.37
C ARG A 192 18.49 -3.55 -0.26
N ALA A 193 18.08 -2.40 -0.81
CA ALA A 193 19.01 -1.44 -1.40
C ALA A 193 19.98 -0.86 -0.36
N THR A 194 19.53 -0.70 0.87
CA THR A 194 20.34 -0.18 2.00
C THR A 194 20.96 -1.27 2.87
N GLU A 195 20.87 -2.55 2.45
CA GLU A 195 21.37 -3.71 3.20
C GLU A 195 20.88 -3.73 4.66
N GLY A 196 19.60 -3.40 4.89
CA GLY A 196 18.97 -3.39 6.19
C GLY A 196 19.19 -2.13 7.03
N TYR A 197 19.84 -1.10 6.49
CA TYR A 197 19.99 0.17 7.21
C TYR A 197 18.65 0.89 7.40
N LEU A 198 17.77 0.82 6.40
CA LEU A 198 16.38 1.29 6.46
C LEU A 198 15.46 0.07 6.34
N PRO A 199 15.18 -0.63 7.44
CA PRO A 199 14.48 -1.90 7.40
C PRO A 199 13.02 -1.73 6.97
N ALA A 200 12.50 -2.71 6.22
CA ALA A 200 11.08 -2.81 5.94
C ALA A 200 10.27 -2.95 7.23
N THR A 201 9.10 -2.37 7.24
CA THR A 201 8.23 -2.37 8.42
C THR A 201 7.12 -3.39 8.26
N THR A 202 7.20 -4.51 9.00
CA THR A 202 6.11 -5.48 9.06
C THR A 202 4.89 -4.84 9.71
N HIS A 203 3.75 -4.94 9.06
CA HIS A 203 2.49 -4.37 9.55
C HIS A 203 1.29 -5.24 9.21
N ARG A 204 0.16 -5.01 9.90
CA ARG A 204 -1.09 -5.75 9.72
C ARG A 204 -2.31 -4.87 10.01
N VAL A 205 -3.50 -5.31 9.57
CA VAL A 205 -4.76 -4.70 9.99
C VAL A 205 -5.59 -5.76 10.71
N VAL A 206 -5.78 -5.55 12.02
CA VAL A 206 -6.53 -6.47 12.86
C VAL A 206 -8.04 -6.29 12.72
N ASN A 207 -8.79 -7.35 13.02
CA ASN A 207 -10.24 -7.27 13.05
C ASN A 207 -10.69 -6.43 14.25
N PRO A 208 -11.59 -5.46 14.05
CA PRO A 208 -12.18 -4.70 15.14
C PRO A 208 -13.14 -5.57 15.96
N ILE A 209 -13.39 -5.13 17.19
CA ILE A 209 -14.35 -5.75 18.11
C ILE A 209 -15.49 -4.80 18.47
N GLY A 210 -16.62 -5.33 18.95
CA GLY A 210 -17.78 -4.53 19.38
C GLY A 210 -18.39 -3.73 18.21
N GLU A 211 -18.82 -2.50 18.49
CA GLU A 211 -19.49 -1.63 17.50
C GLU A 211 -18.63 -1.31 16.27
N ALA A 212 -17.31 -1.27 16.41
CA ALA A 212 -16.40 -1.04 15.28
C ALA A 212 -16.41 -2.18 14.25
N ALA A 213 -16.83 -3.38 14.64
CA ALA A 213 -16.96 -4.53 13.72
C ALA A 213 -18.05 -4.30 12.66
N HIS A 214 -19.03 -3.44 12.95
CA HIS A 214 -20.14 -3.11 12.05
C HIS A 214 -19.84 -1.92 11.12
N ARG A 215 -18.64 -1.38 11.15
CA ARG A 215 -18.23 -0.26 10.30
C ARG A 215 -17.15 -0.71 9.31
N SER A 216 -17.25 -0.16 8.09
CA SER A 216 -16.19 -0.31 7.11
C SER A 216 -14.98 0.56 7.47
N ARG A 217 -13.80 0.12 7.04
CA ARG A 217 -12.56 0.88 7.14
C ARG A 217 -12.04 1.18 5.76
N MET A 218 -11.81 2.45 5.47
CA MET A 218 -11.17 2.90 4.24
C MET A 218 -9.67 3.13 4.46
N SER A 219 -8.88 2.84 3.45
CA SER A 219 -7.43 3.02 3.48
C SER A 219 -6.92 3.33 2.08
N MET A 220 -5.90 4.20 1.95
CA MET A 220 -5.47 4.70 0.65
C MET A 220 -3.94 4.84 0.59
N PRO A 221 -3.19 3.71 0.69
CA PRO A 221 -1.75 3.73 0.55
C PRO A 221 -1.31 4.09 -0.87
N LEU A 222 -0.29 4.95 -0.96
CA LEU A 222 0.50 5.16 -2.16
C LEU A 222 1.81 4.39 -2.02
N PHE A 223 1.99 3.39 -2.88
CA PHE A 223 3.20 2.56 -2.94
C PHE A 223 4.15 3.13 -3.99
N LEU A 224 5.28 3.67 -3.54
CA LEU A 224 6.30 4.24 -4.45
C LEU A 224 7.34 3.16 -4.75
N ALA A 225 7.26 2.58 -5.93
CA ALA A 225 8.24 1.61 -6.42
C ALA A 225 9.46 2.32 -7.03
N ALA A 226 10.60 1.65 -7.08
CA ALA A 226 11.71 2.10 -7.90
C ALA A 226 11.38 1.92 -9.41
N ALA A 227 12.05 2.69 -10.28
CA ALA A 227 11.96 2.46 -11.71
C ALA A 227 12.51 1.06 -12.07
N ASP A 228 11.96 0.46 -13.12
CA ASP A 228 12.18 -0.95 -13.48
C ASP A 228 13.67 -1.32 -13.63
N ASP A 229 14.50 -0.39 -14.13
CA ASP A 229 15.94 -0.58 -14.40
C ASP A 229 16.84 -0.38 -13.17
N VAL A 230 16.29 0.08 -12.04
CA VAL A 230 17.08 0.32 -10.82
C VAL A 230 17.60 -0.98 -10.25
N ILE A 231 18.91 -1.11 -10.09
CA ILE A 231 19.51 -2.24 -9.38
C ILE A 231 19.28 -2.04 -7.89
N ILE A 232 18.58 -2.97 -7.28
CA ILE A 232 18.21 -2.93 -5.85
C ILE A 232 19.23 -3.73 -5.02
N THR A 233 19.54 -4.96 -5.41
CA THR A 233 20.46 -5.83 -4.66
C THR A 233 21.05 -6.90 -5.56
N ASP A 234 22.28 -7.33 -5.32
CA ASP A 234 22.96 -8.46 -5.99
C ASP A 234 22.83 -8.47 -7.53
N GLY A 235 22.84 -7.28 -8.13
CA GLY A 235 22.68 -7.11 -9.59
C GLY A 235 21.24 -7.27 -10.09
N ARG A 236 20.26 -7.51 -9.20
CA ARG A 236 18.84 -7.64 -9.58
C ARG A 236 18.16 -6.29 -9.61
N THR A 237 17.33 -6.10 -10.63
CA THR A 237 16.55 -4.89 -10.84
C THR A 237 15.25 -4.87 -10.02
N ALA A 238 14.65 -3.69 -9.90
CA ALA A 238 13.34 -3.53 -9.27
C ALA A 238 12.25 -4.35 -9.99
N GLU A 239 12.30 -4.40 -11.35
CA GLU A 239 11.37 -5.21 -12.14
C GLU A 239 11.48 -6.69 -11.81
N GLU A 240 12.71 -7.23 -11.75
CA GLU A 240 12.95 -8.66 -11.43
C GLU A 240 12.46 -9.02 -10.02
N LEU A 241 12.71 -8.16 -9.03
CA LEU A 241 12.25 -8.37 -7.67
C LEU A 241 10.72 -8.31 -7.56
N LEU A 242 10.09 -7.35 -8.24
CA LEU A 242 8.63 -7.25 -8.25
C LEU A 242 7.99 -8.46 -8.95
N ALA A 243 8.55 -8.90 -10.08
CA ALA A 243 8.06 -10.07 -10.80
C ALA A 243 8.16 -11.35 -9.95
N GLU A 244 9.26 -11.55 -9.23
CA GLU A 244 9.44 -12.65 -8.28
C GLU A 244 8.35 -12.65 -7.20
N ARG A 245 8.09 -11.49 -6.59
CA ARG A 245 7.07 -11.34 -5.54
C ARG A 245 5.64 -11.58 -6.05
N ILE A 246 5.31 -11.06 -7.22
CA ILE A 246 4.01 -11.31 -7.86
C ILE A 246 3.84 -12.80 -8.17
N ALA A 247 4.89 -13.47 -8.64
CA ALA A 247 4.86 -14.91 -8.89
C ALA A 247 4.66 -15.72 -7.60
N GLU A 248 5.32 -15.35 -6.51
CA GLU A 248 5.12 -15.97 -5.19
C GLU A 248 3.65 -15.84 -4.71
N LEU A 249 3.06 -14.64 -4.81
CA LEU A 249 1.66 -14.41 -4.44
C LEU A 249 0.69 -15.26 -5.28
N ARG A 250 0.88 -15.28 -6.61
CA ARG A 250 0.03 -16.09 -7.52
C ARG A 250 0.14 -17.60 -7.30
N SER A 251 1.33 -18.09 -6.94
CA SER A 251 1.54 -19.52 -6.67
C SER A 251 0.80 -20.00 -5.43
N GLN A 252 0.58 -19.14 -4.45
CA GLN A 252 -0.18 -19.44 -3.24
C GLN A 252 -1.69 -19.51 -3.51
N ASP A 253 -2.21 -18.61 -4.36
CA ASP A 253 -3.62 -18.61 -4.75
C ASP A 253 -4.02 -19.80 -5.65
N SER A 254 -3.05 -20.47 -6.30
CA SER A 254 -3.29 -21.61 -7.21
C SER A 254 -3.29 -22.97 -6.49
N SER A 255 -3.05 -22.98 -5.17
CA SER A 255 -2.94 -24.22 -4.37
C SER A 255 -4.24 -24.58 -3.63
N ASP A 256 -5.30 -23.82 -3.85
CA ASP A 256 -6.68 -24.04 -3.41
C ASP A 256 -7.57 -24.38 -4.63
#